data_a4728e6fec58e3fb8c68ad6663cfb372
#
_entry.id   a4728e6fec58e3fb8c68ad6663cfb372
#
_cell.length_a   1.000
_cell.length_b   1.000
_cell.length_c   1.000
_cell.angle_alpha   90.00
_cell.angle_beta   90.00
_cell.angle_gamma   90.00
#
_symmetry.space_group_name_H-M   'P 1'
#
loop_
_entity.id
_entity.type
_entity.pdbx_description
1 polymer ?
#
loop_
_entity_poly.entity_id
_entity_poly.type
_entity_poly.pdbx_seq_one_letter_code
_entity_poly.pdbx_strand_id
1 'polypeptide(L)'
;MNVSERVRQALLRPDICHRESEFTELLYGIQAKLLKLFVPGAEADYAAVVLTGSGTAAVESAVMSSLPHGKRMLVLNNGVYGERISQMVGLYRLGVSEL
;
A
#
# COMPACT_ATOMS: atom_id res chain seq x y z
N MET A 1 11.15 -15.42 5.02
CA MET A 1 11.09 -14.13 5.75
C MET A 1 10.71 -14.42 7.19
N ASN A 2 11.56 -14.04 8.17
CA ASN A 2 11.30 -14.29 9.58
C ASN A 2 10.77 -13.03 10.25
N VAL A 3 9.58 -13.11 10.82
CA VAL A 3 9.06 -12.06 11.70
C VAL A 3 9.63 -12.23 13.12
N SER A 4 9.79 -11.11 13.83
CA SER A 4 10.28 -11.17 15.23
C SER A 4 9.28 -11.87 16.14
N GLU A 5 9.76 -12.42 17.25
CA GLU A 5 8.89 -13.08 18.24
C GLU A 5 7.82 -12.12 18.78
N ARG A 6 8.15 -10.85 18.96
CA ARG A 6 7.19 -9.82 19.37
C ARG A 6 6.02 -9.70 18.38
N VAL A 7 6.28 -9.80 17.06
CA VAL A 7 5.22 -9.75 16.03
C VAL A 7 4.37 -11.02 16.09
N ARG A 8 4.98 -12.19 16.28
CA ARG A 8 4.25 -13.46 16.44
C ARG A 8 3.32 -13.43 17.63
N GLN A 9 3.79 -12.94 18.77
CA GLN A 9 2.98 -12.82 19.98
C GLN A 9 1.80 -11.85 19.81
N ALA A 10 1.94 -10.82 18.98
CA ALA A 10 0.84 -9.92 18.69
C ALA A 10 -0.31 -10.60 17.95
N LEU A 11 -0.06 -11.69 17.18
CA LEU A 11 -1.08 -12.47 16.50
C LEU A 11 -1.91 -13.37 17.44
N LEU A 12 -1.45 -13.55 18.69
CA LEU A 12 -2.14 -14.35 19.71
C LEU A 12 -3.11 -13.52 20.55
N ARG A 13 -3.22 -12.22 20.30
CA ARG A 13 -4.18 -11.37 21.00
C ARG A 13 -5.61 -11.73 20.61
N PRO A 14 -6.58 -11.54 21.53
CA PRO A 14 -7.98 -11.67 21.20
C PRO A 14 -8.37 -10.79 20.02
N ASP A 15 -9.34 -11.26 19.25
CA ASP A 15 -9.91 -10.49 18.15
C ASP A 15 -10.56 -9.19 18.65
N ILE A 16 -10.34 -8.11 17.91
CA ILE A 16 -10.91 -6.79 18.20
C ILE A 16 -11.97 -6.49 17.13
N CYS A 17 -13.15 -6.10 17.55
CA CYS A 17 -14.20 -5.71 16.61
C CYS A 17 -13.85 -4.38 15.92
N HIS A 18 -13.83 -4.39 14.59
CA HIS A 18 -13.45 -3.21 13.78
C HIS A 18 -14.42 -2.00 13.92
N ARG A 19 -15.57 -2.19 14.57
CA ARG A 19 -16.57 -1.13 14.82
C ARG A 19 -16.43 -0.48 16.20
N GLU A 20 -15.54 -0.99 17.04
CA GLU A 20 -15.34 -0.50 18.40
C GLU A 20 -14.22 0.55 18.48
N SER A 21 -14.28 1.37 19.51
CA SER A 21 -13.30 2.43 19.75
C SER A 21 -11.87 1.92 19.89
N GLU A 22 -11.69 0.74 20.51
CA GLU A 22 -10.40 0.11 20.68
C GLU A 22 -9.70 -0.15 19.33
N PHE A 23 -10.45 -0.65 18.33
CA PHE A 23 -9.91 -0.83 16.99
C PHE A 23 -9.58 0.50 16.33
N THR A 24 -10.45 1.50 16.50
CA THR A 24 -10.27 2.83 15.94
C THR A 24 -9.01 3.49 16.49
N GLU A 25 -8.77 3.41 17.80
CA GLU A 25 -7.57 3.92 18.46
C GLU A 25 -6.31 3.21 17.96
N LEU A 26 -6.36 1.88 17.84
CA LEU A 26 -5.27 1.08 17.28
C LEU A 26 -4.95 1.52 15.85
N LEU A 27 -5.97 1.69 15.00
CA LEU A 27 -5.81 2.10 13.61
C LEU A 27 -5.19 3.50 13.50
N TYR A 28 -5.68 4.47 14.28
CA TYR A 28 -5.08 5.81 14.31
C TYR A 28 -3.62 5.78 14.77
N GLY A 29 -3.30 4.95 15.76
CA GLY A 29 -1.92 4.77 16.21
C GLY A 29 -1.01 4.19 15.11
N ILE A 30 -1.52 3.27 14.28
CA ILE A 30 -0.81 2.73 13.14
C ILE A 30 -0.60 3.80 12.07
N GLN A 31 -1.65 4.53 11.71
CA GLN A 31 -1.61 5.59 10.71
C GLN A 31 -0.61 6.69 11.07
N ALA A 32 -0.63 7.14 12.32
CA ALA A 32 0.32 8.15 12.82
C ALA A 32 1.78 7.65 12.72
N LYS A 33 2.04 6.39 13.05
CA LYS A 33 3.38 5.80 12.91
C LYS A 33 3.83 5.67 11.46
N LEU A 34 2.93 5.33 10.56
CA LEU A 34 3.22 5.26 9.13
C LEU A 34 3.56 6.63 8.57
N LEU A 35 2.79 7.65 8.88
CA LEU A 35 3.07 9.03 8.45
C LEU A 35 4.44 9.48 8.96
N LYS A 36 4.72 9.29 10.24
CA LYS A 36 6.02 9.64 10.83
C LYS A 36 7.20 8.91 10.18
N LEU A 37 6.98 7.67 9.71
CA LEU A 37 8.02 6.88 9.07
C LEU A 37 8.26 7.29 7.61
N PHE A 38 7.19 7.53 6.85
CA PHE A 38 7.28 7.71 5.41
C PHE A 38 7.32 9.18 4.95
N VAL A 39 6.79 10.10 5.74
CA VAL A 39 6.73 11.54 5.42
C VAL A 39 7.11 12.41 6.62
N PRO A 40 8.30 12.18 7.24
CA PRO A 40 8.70 12.88 8.44
C PRO A 40 8.79 14.39 8.21
N GLY A 41 8.10 15.16 9.07
CA GLY A 41 8.04 16.62 8.97
C GLY A 41 6.96 17.17 8.03
N ALA A 42 6.22 16.31 7.32
CA ALA A 42 5.12 16.67 6.44
C ALA A 42 3.84 15.87 6.77
N GLU A 43 3.75 15.31 7.97
CA GLU A 43 2.65 14.41 8.37
C GLU A 43 1.27 15.08 8.24
N ALA A 44 1.20 16.41 8.40
CA ALA A 44 -0.04 17.16 8.29
C ALA A 44 -0.59 17.27 6.86
N ASP A 45 0.26 17.07 5.86
CA ASP A 45 -0.10 17.19 4.43
C ASP A 45 -0.54 15.86 3.82
N TYR A 46 -0.45 14.75 4.59
CA TYR A 46 -0.71 13.40 4.11
C TYR A 46 -1.68 12.65 4.99
N ALA A 47 -2.32 11.65 4.41
CA ALA A 47 -3.14 10.68 5.12
C ALA A 47 -2.64 9.25 4.85
N ALA A 48 -2.52 8.44 5.87
CA ALA A 48 -2.23 7.02 5.74
C ALA A 48 -3.54 6.25 5.61
N VAL A 49 -3.74 5.56 4.49
CA VAL A 49 -4.89 4.68 4.27
C VAL A 49 -4.41 3.23 4.40
N VAL A 50 -5.00 2.50 5.35
CA VAL A 50 -4.67 1.09 5.60
C VAL A 50 -5.74 0.22 4.98
N LEU A 51 -5.36 -0.60 4.01
CA LEU A 51 -6.23 -1.55 3.33
C LEU A 51 -5.70 -2.97 3.52
N THR A 52 -6.60 -3.90 3.80
CA THR A 52 -6.27 -5.33 3.78
C THR A 52 -6.23 -5.84 2.35
N GLY A 53 -5.14 -6.52 1.99
CA GLY A 53 -4.99 -7.05 0.64
C GLY A 53 -3.66 -7.78 0.44
N SER A 54 -3.47 -8.31 -0.76
CA SER A 54 -2.20 -8.91 -1.17
C SER A 54 -1.18 -7.84 -1.55
N GLY A 55 0.11 -8.21 -1.63
CA GLY A 55 1.14 -7.34 -2.20
C GLY A 55 0.83 -6.91 -3.64
N THR A 56 0.16 -7.76 -4.42
CA THR A 56 -0.33 -7.43 -5.76
C THR A 56 -1.35 -6.29 -5.72
N ALA A 57 -2.32 -6.37 -4.81
CA ALA A 57 -3.31 -5.31 -4.63
C ALA A 57 -2.66 -3.98 -4.20
N ALA A 58 -1.60 -4.02 -3.39
CA ALA A 58 -0.86 -2.83 -3.01
C ALA A 58 -0.16 -2.18 -4.22
N VAL A 59 0.50 -2.98 -5.07
CA VAL A 59 1.13 -2.49 -6.30
C VAL A 59 0.09 -1.90 -7.25
N GLU A 60 -1.02 -2.59 -7.46
CA GLU A 60 -2.12 -2.14 -8.30
C GLU A 60 -2.70 -0.80 -7.81
N SER A 61 -2.96 -0.68 -6.51
CA SER A 61 -3.42 0.56 -5.91
C SER A 61 -2.43 1.71 -6.13
N ALA A 62 -1.13 1.47 -5.96
CA ALA A 62 -0.09 2.47 -6.17
C ALA A 62 -0.04 2.92 -7.63
N VAL A 63 -0.02 1.98 -8.58
CA VAL A 63 0.00 2.24 -10.02
C VAL A 63 -1.22 3.07 -10.43
N MET A 64 -2.41 2.63 -10.04
CA MET A 64 -3.67 3.27 -10.41
C MET A 64 -3.84 4.66 -9.80
N SER A 65 -3.35 4.86 -8.57
CA SER A 65 -3.44 6.14 -7.87
C SER A 65 -2.42 7.17 -8.37
N SER A 66 -1.30 6.70 -8.95
CA SER A 66 -0.20 7.58 -9.37
C SER A 66 -0.32 8.08 -10.81
N LEU A 67 -1.15 7.44 -11.64
CA LEU A 67 -1.25 7.78 -13.06
C LEU A 67 -2.46 8.69 -13.33
N PRO A 68 -2.26 10.00 -13.56
CA PRO A 68 -3.34 10.91 -13.90
C PRO A 68 -4.00 10.55 -15.24
N HIS A 69 -5.25 10.90 -15.37
CA HIS A 69 -6.04 10.65 -16.60
C HIS A 69 -5.32 11.23 -17.84
N GLY A 70 -5.24 10.45 -18.91
CA GLY A 70 -4.60 10.85 -20.17
C GLY A 70 -3.08 10.88 -20.14
N LYS A 71 -2.45 10.48 -19.04
CA LYS A 71 -0.99 10.37 -18.95
C LYS A 71 -0.52 8.94 -19.25
N ARG A 72 0.78 8.81 -19.47
CA ARG A 72 1.41 7.53 -19.77
C ARG A 72 2.40 7.17 -18.65
N MET A 73 2.52 5.89 -18.37
CA MET A 73 3.51 5.34 -17.44
C MET A 73 4.67 4.75 -18.24
N LEU A 74 5.89 5.06 -17.85
CA LEU A 74 7.08 4.35 -18.32
C LEU A 74 7.38 3.24 -17.33
N VAL A 75 7.41 2.00 -17.81
CA VAL A 75 7.77 0.82 -17.02
C VAL A 75 9.14 0.34 -17.46
N LEU A 76 10.09 0.34 -16.53
CA LEU A 76 11.40 -0.28 -16.72
C LEU A 76 11.27 -1.76 -16.39
N ASN A 77 11.11 -2.59 -17.42
CA ASN A 77 10.84 -4.01 -17.25
C ASN A 77 12.16 -4.79 -17.15
N ASN A 78 12.48 -5.25 -15.97
CA ASN A 78 13.63 -6.11 -15.70
C ASN A 78 13.22 -7.52 -15.23
N GLY A 79 12.00 -7.96 -15.52
CA GLY A 79 11.48 -9.29 -15.18
C GLY A 79 10.02 -9.30 -14.76
N VAL A 80 9.59 -10.38 -14.13
CA VAL A 80 8.19 -10.73 -13.83
C VAL A 80 7.37 -9.62 -13.13
N TYR A 81 8.01 -8.80 -12.33
CA TYR A 81 7.30 -7.69 -11.66
C TYR A 81 7.04 -6.52 -12.60
N GLY A 82 7.99 -6.19 -13.49
CA GLY A 82 7.80 -5.19 -14.54
C GLY A 82 6.71 -5.61 -15.52
N GLU A 83 6.77 -6.85 -16.01
CA GLU A 83 5.73 -7.44 -16.86
C GLU A 83 4.32 -7.33 -16.23
N ARG A 84 4.22 -7.63 -14.93
CA ARG A 84 2.95 -7.51 -14.20
C ARG A 84 2.44 -6.08 -14.12
N ILE A 85 3.31 -5.11 -13.91
CA ILE A 85 2.93 -3.69 -13.91
C ILE A 85 2.44 -3.27 -15.30
N SER A 86 3.15 -3.64 -16.36
CA SER A 86 2.75 -3.37 -17.75
C SER A 86 1.37 -3.95 -18.06
N GLN A 87 1.12 -5.20 -17.62
CA GLN A 87 -0.19 -5.85 -17.77
C GLN A 87 -1.30 -5.10 -17.02
N MET A 88 -1.07 -4.70 -15.77
CA MET A 88 -2.04 -3.94 -14.99
C MET A 88 -2.40 -2.62 -15.68
N VAL A 89 -1.42 -1.86 -16.11
CA VAL A 89 -1.64 -0.58 -16.82
C VAL A 89 -2.46 -0.81 -18.10
N GLY A 90 -2.15 -1.88 -18.84
CA GLY A 90 -2.86 -2.27 -20.05
C GLY A 90 -4.32 -2.67 -19.80
N LEU A 91 -4.60 -3.43 -18.75
CA LEU A 91 -5.96 -3.86 -18.36
C LEU A 91 -6.88 -2.65 -18.08
N TYR A 92 -6.35 -1.63 -17.45
CA TYR A 92 -7.08 -0.38 -17.16
C TYR A 92 -7.11 0.60 -18.35
N ARG A 93 -6.61 0.19 -19.53
CA ARG A 93 -6.52 1.02 -20.74
C ARG A 93 -5.79 2.34 -20.54
N LEU A 94 -4.82 2.33 -19.64
CA LEU A 94 -3.94 3.46 -19.42
C LEU A 94 -2.76 3.41 -20.40
N GLY A 95 -2.20 4.57 -20.72
CA GLY A 95 -1.04 4.62 -21.60
C GLY A 95 0.19 4.03 -20.91
N VAL A 96 0.82 3.04 -21.54
CA VAL A 96 2.09 2.45 -21.07
C VAL A 96 3.16 2.57 -22.15
N SER A 97 4.39 2.81 -21.74
CA SER A 97 5.61 2.61 -22.53
C SER A 97 6.50 1.69 -21.73
N GLU A 98 7.09 0.72 -22.40
CA GLU A 98 7.95 -0.29 -21.78
C GLU A 98 9.37 -0.16 -22.33
N LEU A 99 10.35 -0.32 -21.46
CA LEU A 99 11.78 -0.34 -21.76
C LEU A 99 12.39 -1.60 -21.16
#